data_57f6f84509e22fe0d5bf9368f05274c8
#
_entry.id   57f6f84509e22fe0d5bf9368f05274c8
#
_cell.length_a   1.000
_cell.length_b   1.000
_cell.length_c   1.000
_cell.angle_alpha   90.00
_cell.angle_beta   90.00
_cell.angle_gamma   90.00
#
_symmetry.space_group_name_H-M   'P 1'
#
loop_
_entity.id
_entity.type
_entity.pdbx_description
1 polymer ?
#
loop_
_entity_poly.entity_id
_entity_poly.type
_entity_poly.pdbx_seq_one_letter_code
_entity_poly.pdbx_strand_id
1 'polypeptide(L)'
;SVPGRSGELLVWNREEIKAACQTAHELSVPVMAHCRGAQSVKVCAEEGVDLILHASFMDDEGLEAVISNGSSICPTFTFLANLADFGVRVQASSGMEDIFRGEIEQTAKMIRKAYDNGVRILSGSESGFALTPYGHWHGRELEIFVNSLDLTPVEAITTATKNGAWAMQMEDQLGTIEKDKLADIIIVDSDPAEDIRVLNNKNEISTVIADGKVLNLPDLWPNHEPLAGWKV
;
A
#
# COMPACT_ATOMS: atom_id res chain seq x y z
N SER A 1 -2.83 -18.45 3.30
CA SER A 1 -4.11 -18.92 3.86
C SER A 1 -4.00 -20.40 4.20
N VAL A 2 -4.52 -20.80 5.35
CA VAL A 2 -4.61 -22.23 5.73
C VAL A 2 -5.67 -22.87 4.82
N PRO A 3 -5.37 -24.00 4.15
CA PRO A 3 -6.36 -24.65 3.30
C PRO A 3 -7.66 -24.92 4.05
N GLY A 4 -8.80 -24.50 3.46
CA GLY A 4 -10.13 -24.70 4.02
C GLY A 4 -10.57 -23.67 5.09
N ARG A 5 -9.79 -22.58 5.29
CA ARG A 5 -10.22 -21.47 6.15
C ARG A 5 -10.29 -20.18 5.33
N SER A 6 -11.36 -19.41 5.54
CA SER A 6 -11.49 -18.07 4.99
C SER A 6 -10.37 -17.16 5.53
N GLY A 7 -9.75 -16.35 4.67
CA GLY A 7 -8.81 -15.30 5.07
C GLY A 7 -9.46 -14.17 5.89
N GLU A 8 -10.80 -14.21 6.05
CA GLU A 8 -11.62 -13.21 6.73
C GLU A 8 -11.78 -13.48 8.24
N LEU A 9 -11.12 -14.50 8.77
CA LEU A 9 -11.24 -14.81 10.20
C LEU A 9 -10.53 -13.78 11.07
N LEU A 10 -11.24 -13.24 12.05
CA LEU A 10 -10.64 -12.49 13.15
C LEU A 10 -9.85 -13.48 14.03
N VAL A 11 -8.53 -13.31 14.06
CA VAL A 11 -7.62 -14.22 14.78
C VAL A 11 -7.41 -13.79 16.22
N TRP A 12 -7.33 -12.49 16.44
CA TRP A 12 -7.18 -11.89 17.77
C TRP A 12 -8.54 -11.42 18.29
N ASN A 13 -8.80 -11.62 19.57
CA ASN A 13 -10.00 -11.09 20.18
C ASN A 13 -9.85 -9.58 20.48
N ARG A 14 -10.97 -8.94 20.81
CA ARG A 14 -11.04 -7.49 21.06
C ARG A 14 -10.10 -7.04 22.19
N GLU A 15 -10.03 -7.79 23.26
CA GLU A 15 -9.22 -7.49 24.43
C GLU A 15 -7.73 -7.55 24.12
N GLU A 16 -7.31 -8.50 23.30
CA GLU A 16 -5.92 -8.61 22.83
C GLU A 16 -5.52 -7.42 21.96
N ILE A 17 -6.37 -7.03 21.00
CA ILE A 17 -6.13 -5.87 20.13
C ILE A 17 -6.06 -4.59 20.98
N LYS A 18 -7.02 -4.41 21.89
CA LYS A 18 -7.06 -3.27 22.81
C LYS A 18 -5.80 -3.18 23.66
N ALA A 19 -5.36 -4.28 24.25
CA ALA A 19 -4.15 -4.29 25.07
C ALA A 19 -2.90 -3.94 24.27
N ALA A 20 -2.79 -4.43 23.02
CA ALA A 20 -1.70 -4.09 22.14
C ALA A 20 -1.67 -2.59 21.80
N CYS A 21 -2.82 -2.02 21.40
CA CYS A 21 -2.95 -0.60 21.07
C CYS A 21 -2.63 0.29 22.28
N GLN A 22 -3.22 0.00 23.45
CA GLN A 22 -2.98 0.75 24.66
C GLN A 22 -1.49 0.76 25.05
N THR A 23 -0.85 -0.40 25.03
CA THR A 23 0.57 -0.52 25.39
C THR A 23 1.47 0.26 24.42
N ALA A 24 1.19 0.20 23.12
CA ALA A 24 1.96 0.93 22.12
C ALA A 24 1.76 2.45 22.26
N HIS A 25 0.52 2.89 22.42
CA HIS A 25 0.19 4.32 22.54
C HIS A 25 0.74 4.96 23.84
N GLU A 26 0.83 4.22 24.95
CA GLU A 26 1.52 4.67 26.16
C GLU A 26 3.00 5.00 25.90
N LEU A 27 3.60 4.33 24.88
CA LEU A 27 4.97 4.58 24.43
C LEU A 27 5.05 5.56 23.23
N SER A 28 3.94 6.17 22.84
CA SER A 28 3.82 7.00 21.63
C SER A 28 4.22 6.27 20.33
N VAL A 29 3.95 4.96 20.26
CA VAL A 29 4.22 4.13 19.09
C VAL A 29 2.90 3.83 18.39
N PRO A 30 2.75 4.15 17.07
CA PRO A 30 1.56 3.78 16.32
C PRO A 30 1.49 2.28 16.07
N VAL A 31 0.26 1.77 15.93
CA VAL A 31 -0.02 0.35 15.69
C VAL A 31 -0.54 0.16 14.28
N MET A 32 0.03 -0.79 13.56
CA MET A 32 -0.52 -1.25 12.28
C MET A 32 -0.97 -2.71 12.38
N ALA A 33 -2.03 -3.05 11.66
CA ALA A 33 -2.58 -4.40 11.67
C ALA A 33 -2.96 -4.86 10.26
N HIS A 34 -2.61 -6.12 9.95
CA HIS A 34 -3.09 -6.84 8.78
C HIS A 34 -4.55 -7.24 8.99
N CYS A 35 -5.47 -6.71 8.18
CA CYS A 35 -6.91 -6.94 8.28
C CYS A 35 -7.51 -7.30 6.93
N ARG A 36 -7.94 -8.56 6.79
CA ARG A 36 -8.58 -9.07 5.57
C ARG A 36 -10.00 -9.58 5.83
N GLY A 37 -10.84 -8.79 6.44
CA GLY A 37 -12.23 -9.14 6.67
C GLY A 37 -12.96 -8.02 7.37
N ALA A 38 -14.26 -7.86 7.11
CA ALA A 38 -15.09 -6.80 7.67
C ALA A 38 -14.97 -6.71 9.20
N GLN A 39 -15.09 -7.84 9.88
CA GLN A 39 -14.99 -7.90 11.34
C GLN A 39 -13.60 -7.50 11.85
N SER A 40 -12.53 -7.90 11.14
CA SER A 40 -11.17 -7.54 11.52
C SER A 40 -10.93 -6.04 11.41
N VAL A 41 -11.37 -5.43 10.30
CA VAL A 41 -11.27 -3.99 10.07
C VAL A 41 -12.02 -3.23 11.16
N LYS A 42 -13.29 -3.60 11.40
CA LYS A 42 -14.14 -2.95 12.40
C LYS A 42 -13.52 -3.00 13.79
N VAL A 43 -13.15 -4.19 14.28
CA VAL A 43 -12.61 -4.35 15.64
C VAL A 43 -11.26 -3.64 15.78
N CYS A 44 -10.38 -3.75 14.78
CA CYS A 44 -9.09 -3.06 14.83
C CYS A 44 -9.27 -1.54 14.87
N ALA A 45 -10.15 -0.99 14.05
CA ALA A 45 -10.45 0.44 14.09
C ALA A 45 -11.03 0.86 15.44
N GLU A 46 -12.05 0.17 15.95
CA GLU A 46 -12.69 0.48 17.24
C GLU A 46 -11.74 0.42 18.43
N GLU A 47 -10.71 -0.45 18.39
CA GLU A 47 -9.74 -0.60 19.48
C GLU A 47 -8.46 0.23 19.30
N GLY A 48 -8.41 1.09 18.27
CA GLY A 48 -7.39 2.13 18.15
C GLY A 48 -6.20 1.77 17.26
N VAL A 49 -6.33 0.85 16.33
CA VAL A 49 -5.29 0.63 15.32
C VAL A 49 -5.17 1.84 14.41
N ASP A 50 -3.96 2.41 14.29
CA ASP A 50 -3.70 3.65 13.55
C ASP A 50 -3.64 3.43 12.05
N LEU A 51 -3.11 2.28 11.60
CA LEU A 51 -2.96 1.94 10.19
C LEU A 51 -3.46 0.53 9.92
N ILE A 52 -4.50 0.42 9.11
CA ILE A 52 -5.08 -0.85 8.68
C ILE A 52 -4.50 -1.23 7.33
N LEU A 53 -3.84 -2.39 7.28
CA LEU A 53 -3.31 -2.95 6.04
C LEU A 53 -4.37 -3.78 5.34
N HIS A 54 -4.45 -3.67 4.02
CA HIS A 54 -5.39 -4.30 3.09
C HIS A 54 -6.83 -3.79 3.20
N ALA A 55 -7.44 -3.85 4.37
CA ALA A 55 -8.87 -3.56 4.56
C ALA A 55 -9.78 -4.32 3.56
N SER A 56 -9.35 -5.52 3.10
CA SER A 56 -10.13 -6.35 2.18
C SER A 56 -11.47 -6.69 2.80
N PHE A 57 -12.52 -6.70 1.97
CA PHE A 57 -13.90 -7.01 2.39
C PHE A 57 -14.48 -6.11 3.49
N MET A 58 -13.89 -4.91 3.69
CA MET A 58 -14.47 -3.90 4.57
C MET A 58 -15.91 -3.61 4.15
N ASP A 59 -16.81 -3.54 5.11
CA ASP A 59 -18.22 -3.14 4.93
C ASP A 59 -18.49 -1.72 5.45
N ASP A 60 -19.74 -1.29 5.40
CA ASP A 60 -20.13 0.06 5.85
C ASP A 60 -19.89 0.23 7.37
N GLU A 61 -20.07 -0.82 8.20
CA GLU A 61 -19.77 -0.74 9.64
C GLU A 61 -18.26 -0.61 9.91
N GLY A 62 -17.43 -1.33 9.15
CA GLY A 62 -15.96 -1.20 9.19
C GLY A 62 -15.51 0.18 8.75
N LEU A 63 -16.11 0.72 7.70
CA LEU A 63 -15.83 2.08 7.22
C LEU A 63 -16.21 3.14 8.28
N GLU A 64 -17.37 3.02 8.90
CA GLU A 64 -17.78 3.94 9.98
C GLU A 64 -16.81 3.90 11.16
N ALA A 65 -16.35 2.72 11.56
CA ALA A 65 -15.36 2.56 12.61
C ALA A 65 -14.01 3.23 12.23
N VAL A 66 -13.54 3.03 11.00
CA VAL A 66 -12.30 3.65 10.48
C VAL A 66 -12.40 5.17 10.51
N ILE A 67 -13.51 5.74 10.04
CA ILE A 67 -13.74 7.19 10.03
C ILE A 67 -13.80 7.73 11.47
N SER A 68 -14.59 7.07 12.32
CA SER A 68 -14.81 7.53 13.71
C SER A 68 -13.56 7.51 14.55
N ASN A 69 -12.69 6.52 14.33
CA ASN A 69 -11.44 6.39 15.07
C ASN A 69 -10.26 7.16 14.44
N GLY A 70 -10.39 7.57 13.18
CA GLY A 70 -9.32 8.27 12.45
C GLY A 70 -8.21 7.36 11.96
N SER A 71 -8.47 6.05 11.84
CA SER A 71 -7.52 5.10 11.27
C SER A 71 -7.22 5.42 9.82
N SER A 72 -5.99 5.16 9.39
CA SER A 72 -5.57 5.23 7.98
C SER A 72 -5.59 3.87 7.34
N ILE A 73 -5.58 3.79 6.00
CA ILE A 73 -5.61 2.52 5.28
C ILE A 73 -4.46 2.44 4.27
N CYS A 74 -3.80 1.27 4.19
CA CYS A 74 -2.84 0.91 3.14
C CYS A 74 -3.35 -0.34 2.41
N PRO A 75 -3.96 -0.21 1.22
CA PRO A 75 -4.67 -1.32 0.54
C PRO A 75 -3.77 -2.45 0.06
N THR A 76 -2.57 -2.15 -0.42
CA THR A 76 -1.58 -3.12 -0.95
C THR A 76 -2.13 -4.00 -2.07
N PHE A 77 -2.76 -3.39 -3.07
CA PHE A 77 -3.36 -4.09 -4.21
C PHE A 77 -2.34 -4.76 -5.13
N THR A 78 -1.09 -4.27 -5.15
CA THR A 78 -0.05 -4.73 -6.08
C THR A 78 0.16 -6.24 -6.03
N PHE A 79 0.16 -6.85 -4.84
CA PHE A 79 0.32 -8.29 -4.69
C PHE A 79 -0.82 -9.06 -5.37
N LEU A 80 -2.07 -8.68 -5.12
CA LEU A 80 -3.25 -9.31 -5.73
C LEU A 80 -3.28 -9.09 -7.25
N ALA A 81 -2.94 -7.88 -7.71
CA ALA A 81 -2.88 -7.55 -9.12
C ALA A 81 -1.81 -8.38 -9.85
N ASN A 82 -0.63 -8.54 -9.25
CA ASN A 82 0.42 -9.37 -9.82
C ASN A 82 0.04 -10.85 -9.83
N LEU A 83 -0.67 -11.35 -8.83
CA LEU A 83 -1.20 -12.70 -8.85
C LEU A 83 -2.28 -12.88 -9.94
N ALA A 84 -3.14 -11.87 -10.15
CA ALA A 84 -4.12 -11.90 -11.23
C ALA A 84 -3.47 -11.90 -12.62
N ASP A 85 -2.45 -11.04 -12.81
CA ASP A 85 -1.81 -10.86 -14.13
C ASP A 85 -0.76 -11.93 -14.45
N PHE A 86 -0.03 -12.40 -13.44
CA PHE A 86 1.15 -13.25 -13.61
C PHE A 86 1.08 -14.57 -12.82
N GLY A 87 -0.02 -14.89 -12.17
CA GLY A 87 -0.15 -16.04 -11.28
C GLY A 87 0.18 -17.38 -11.95
N VAL A 88 -0.05 -17.51 -13.28
CA VAL A 88 0.36 -18.69 -14.05
C VAL A 88 1.86 -18.98 -13.94
N ARG A 89 2.69 -17.95 -13.77
CA ARG A 89 4.16 -18.09 -13.65
C ARG A 89 4.58 -18.75 -12.33
N VAL A 90 3.75 -18.65 -11.31
CA VAL A 90 3.96 -19.27 -9.98
C VAL A 90 3.02 -20.45 -9.77
N GLN A 91 2.49 -21.01 -10.85
CA GLN A 91 1.61 -22.19 -10.84
C GLN A 91 0.31 -21.98 -10.02
N ALA A 92 -0.21 -20.75 -9.99
CA ALA A 92 -1.54 -20.50 -9.44
C ALA A 92 -2.60 -21.34 -10.19
N SER A 93 -3.57 -21.83 -9.44
CA SER A 93 -4.66 -22.61 -10.02
C SER A 93 -5.49 -21.78 -11.00
N SER A 94 -6.00 -22.42 -12.05
CA SER A 94 -6.90 -21.79 -13.00
C SER A 94 -8.10 -21.15 -12.31
N GLY A 95 -8.49 -19.94 -12.73
CA GLY A 95 -9.59 -19.16 -12.14
C GLY A 95 -9.22 -18.31 -10.91
N MET A 96 -7.98 -18.40 -10.43
CA MET A 96 -7.53 -17.53 -9.33
C MET A 96 -7.41 -16.06 -9.77
N GLU A 97 -7.15 -15.80 -11.05
CA GLU A 97 -7.10 -14.44 -11.59
C GLU A 97 -8.42 -13.70 -11.40
N ASP A 98 -9.55 -14.33 -11.69
CA ASP A 98 -10.88 -13.73 -11.52
C ASP A 98 -11.20 -13.47 -10.04
N ILE A 99 -10.77 -14.37 -9.15
CA ILE A 99 -10.93 -14.22 -7.71
C ILE A 99 -10.16 -12.99 -7.22
N PHE A 100 -8.89 -12.82 -7.61
CA PHE A 100 -8.08 -11.69 -7.21
C PHE A 100 -8.58 -10.37 -7.80
N ARG A 101 -9.00 -10.36 -9.07
CA ARG A 101 -9.62 -9.17 -9.69
C ARG A 101 -10.91 -8.79 -8.98
N GLY A 102 -11.77 -9.75 -8.67
CA GLY A 102 -12.99 -9.52 -7.91
C GLY A 102 -12.74 -8.97 -6.50
N GLU A 103 -11.71 -9.46 -5.82
CA GLU A 103 -11.31 -8.92 -4.52
C GLU A 103 -10.83 -7.47 -4.62
N ILE A 104 -9.98 -7.16 -5.61
CA ILE A 104 -9.53 -5.78 -5.85
C ILE A 104 -10.72 -4.87 -6.12
N GLU A 105 -11.62 -5.27 -7.02
CA GLU A 105 -12.79 -4.46 -7.39
C GLU A 105 -13.71 -4.19 -6.19
N GLN A 106 -14.00 -5.21 -5.40
CA GLN A 106 -14.83 -5.07 -4.20
C GLN A 106 -14.17 -4.16 -3.16
N THR A 107 -12.88 -4.40 -2.89
CA THR A 107 -12.12 -3.61 -1.90
C THR A 107 -11.99 -2.16 -2.37
N ALA A 108 -11.68 -1.93 -3.64
CA ALA A 108 -11.51 -0.59 -4.19
C ALA A 108 -12.75 0.29 -4.01
N LYS A 109 -13.95 -0.26 -4.15
CA LYS A 109 -15.20 0.49 -3.91
C LYS A 109 -15.29 1.05 -2.49
N MET A 110 -14.88 0.27 -1.50
CA MET A 110 -14.91 0.70 -0.10
C MET A 110 -13.74 1.64 0.24
N ILE A 111 -12.56 1.40 -0.34
CA ILE A 111 -11.41 2.31 -0.18
C ILE A 111 -11.71 3.67 -0.83
N ARG A 112 -12.39 3.71 -1.99
CA ARG A 112 -12.84 4.95 -2.60
C ARG A 112 -13.80 5.70 -1.68
N LYS A 113 -14.80 5.02 -1.11
CA LYS A 113 -15.69 5.64 -0.11
C LYS A 113 -14.90 6.19 1.09
N ALA A 114 -13.91 5.43 1.58
CA ALA A 114 -13.06 5.88 2.69
C ALA A 114 -12.31 7.17 2.32
N TYR A 115 -11.69 7.22 1.14
CA TYR A 115 -11.01 8.39 0.61
C TYR A 115 -11.93 9.60 0.52
N ASP A 116 -13.13 9.43 -0.04
CA ASP A 116 -14.14 10.50 -0.18
C ASP A 116 -14.63 11.03 1.19
N ASN A 117 -14.52 10.24 2.24
CA ASN A 117 -14.81 10.64 3.62
C ASN A 117 -13.58 11.11 4.40
N GLY A 118 -12.46 11.38 3.71
CA GLY A 118 -11.28 11.97 4.31
C GLY A 118 -10.34 10.99 5.02
N VAL A 119 -10.57 9.67 4.89
CA VAL A 119 -9.64 8.67 5.39
C VAL A 119 -8.33 8.76 4.62
N ARG A 120 -7.21 8.82 5.31
CA ARG A 120 -5.89 8.86 4.69
C ARG A 120 -5.57 7.49 4.08
N ILE A 121 -5.30 7.47 2.77
CA ILE A 121 -4.87 6.28 2.05
C ILE A 121 -3.36 6.36 1.84
N LEU A 122 -2.66 5.24 2.08
CA LEU A 122 -1.23 5.09 1.88
C LEU A 122 -0.94 4.11 0.75
N SER A 123 0.15 4.34 0.03
CA SER A 123 0.69 3.38 -0.92
C SER A 123 1.58 2.36 -0.22
N GLY A 124 1.42 1.08 -0.57
CA GLY A 124 2.25 -0.03 -0.11
C GLY A 124 2.16 -1.20 -1.09
N SER A 125 3.29 -1.79 -1.44
CA SER A 125 3.38 -2.83 -2.47
C SER A 125 3.38 -4.26 -1.95
N GLU A 126 3.39 -4.45 -0.62
CA GLU A 126 3.54 -5.77 0.00
C GLU A 126 4.79 -6.53 -0.52
N SER A 127 5.91 -5.81 -0.70
CA SER A 127 7.15 -6.38 -1.22
C SER A 127 7.69 -7.50 -0.36
N GLY A 128 8.23 -8.55 -1.01
CA GLY A 128 8.78 -9.74 -0.37
C GLY A 128 7.94 -10.99 -0.58
N PHE A 129 6.73 -10.87 -1.10
CA PHE A 129 5.90 -12.01 -1.53
C PHE A 129 6.21 -12.45 -2.96
N ALA A 130 5.61 -13.57 -3.38
CA ALA A 130 5.66 -14.04 -4.75
C ALA A 130 5.18 -12.95 -5.71
N LEU A 131 5.92 -12.73 -6.80
CA LEU A 131 5.64 -11.72 -7.82
C LEU A 131 5.71 -10.25 -7.34
N THR A 132 6.17 -10.00 -6.10
CA THR A 132 6.42 -8.65 -5.57
C THR A 132 7.83 -8.54 -4.97
N PRO A 133 8.91 -8.74 -5.76
CA PRO A 133 10.28 -8.63 -5.26
C PRO A 133 10.59 -7.19 -4.80
N TYR A 134 11.50 -7.07 -3.84
CA TYR A 134 11.97 -5.78 -3.35
C TYR A 134 12.53 -4.89 -4.47
N GLY A 135 12.28 -3.60 -4.38
CA GLY A 135 12.75 -2.60 -5.35
C GLY A 135 11.99 -2.58 -6.67
N HIS A 136 10.89 -3.34 -6.77
CA HIS A 136 10.02 -3.36 -7.94
C HIS A 136 8.58 -3.03 -7.51
N TRP A 137 7.74 -2.69 -8.48
CA TRP A 137 6.27 -2.61 -8.32
C TRP A 137 5.73 -1.49 -7.42
N HIS A 138 6.58 -0.61 -6.83
CA HIS A 138 6.07 0.47 -5.99
C HIS A 138 5.21 1.46 -6.77
N GLY A 139 5.60 1.80 -8.01
CA GLY A 139 4.79 2.63 -8.89
C GLY A 139 3.49 1.95 -9.35
N ARG A 140 3.44 0.61 -9.39
CA ARG A 140 2.24 -0.13 -9.78
C ARG A 140 1.07 0.08 -8.82
N GLU A 141 1.33 0.22 -7.53
CA GLU A 141 0.27 0.54 -6.57
C GLU A 141 -0.41 1.86 -6.93
N LEU A 142 0.36 2.85 -7.36
CA LEU A 142 -0.17 4.14 -7.80
C LEU A 142 -0.99 4.02 -9.09
N GLU A 143 -0.54 3.21 -10.03
CA GLU A 143 -1.29 2.89 -11.24
C GLU A 143 -2.64 2.24 -10.91
N ILE A 144 -2.66 1.30 -9.97
CA ILE A 144 -3.90 0.66 -9.51
C ILE A 144 -4.81 1.67 -8.83
N PHE A 145 -4.27 2.60 -8.04
CA PHE A 145 -5.08 3.65 -7.41
C PHE A 145 -5.75 4.56 -8.44
N VAL A 146 -5.03 4.93 -9.50
CA VAL A 146 -5.63 5.69 -10.61
C VAL A 146 -6.73 4.88 -11.30
N ASN A 147 -6.47 3.61 -11.61
CA ASN A 147 -7.38 2.78 -12.40
C ASN A 147 -8.58 2.23 -11.61
N SER A 148 -8.42 1.95 -10.31
CA SER A 148 -9.43 1.26 -9.50
C SER A 148 -10.09 2.13 -8.44
N LEU A 149 -9.40 3.19 -7.99
CA LEU A 149 -9.95 4.15 -7.03
C LEU A 149 -10.38 5.47 -7.70
N ASP A 150 -10.21 5.62 -9.01
CA ASP A 150 -10.45 6.88 -9.73
C ASP A 150 -9.71 8.08 -9.11
N LEU A 151 -8.52 7.86 -8.56
CA LEU A 151 -7.66 8.94 -8.12
C LEU A 151 -6.99 9.61 -9.32
N THR A 152 -6.81 10.91 -9.26
CA THR A 152 -5.91 11.57 -10.20
C THR A 152 -4.47 11.10 -9.95
N PRO A 153 -3.56 11.13 -10.95
CA PRO A 153 -2.16 10.78 -10.74
C PRO A 153 -1.50 11.54 -9.58
N VAL A 154 -1.81 12.82 -9.39
CA VAL A 154 -1.28 13.63 -8.28
C VAL A 154 -1.80 13.18 -6.92
N GLU A 155 -3.08 12.80 -6.83
CA GLU A 155 -3.63 12.22 -5.60
C GLU A 155 -2.97 10.87 -5.30
N ALA A 156 -2.77 10.02 -6.31
CA ALA A 156 -2.05 8.76 -6.14
C ALA A 156 -0.60 8.98 -5.66
N ILE A 157 0.15 9.91 -6.25
CA ILE A 157 1.50 10.29 -5.82
C ILE A 157 1.48 10.78 -4.36
N THR A 158 0.47 11.53 -3.96
CA THR A 158 0.32 12.02 -2.58
C THR A 158 0.25 10.87 -1.57
N THR A 159 -0.35 9.73 -1.94
CA THR A 159 -0.43 8.55 -1.06
C THR A 159 0.94 7.95 -0.75
N ALA A 160 1.88 8.03 -1.70
CA ALA A 160 3.24 7.49 -1.58
C ALA A 160 4.26 8.48 -1.02
N THR A 161 3.95 9.77 -1.05
CA THR A 161 4.87 10.83 -0.63
C THR A 161 4.44 11.46 0.68
N LYS A 162 3.53 12.43 0.65
CA LYS A 162 3.04 13.15 1.84
C LYS A 162 2.43 12.19 2.88
N ASN A 163 1.60 11.24 2.44
CA ASN A 163 0.97 10.30 3.35
C ASN A 163 1.97 9.26 3.86
N GLY A 164 2.95 8.85 3.03
CA GLY A 164 4.05 7.99 3.46
C GLY A 164 4.90 8.64 4.54
N ALA A 165 5.25 9.93 4.40
CA ALA A 165 5.99 10.67 5.41
C ALA A 165 5.23 10.75 6.74
N TRP A 166 3.91 10.96 6.67
CA TRP A 166 3.06 10.92 7.87
C TRP A 166 3.11 9.56 8.57
N ALA A 167 3.02 8.46 7.82
CA ALA A 167 3.08 7.12 8.41
C ALA A 167 4.42 6.83 9.11
N MET A 168 5.49 7.48 8.66
CA MET A 168 6.81 7.43 9.28
C MET A 168 6.99 8.44 10.41
N GLN A 169 5.99 9.27 10.73
CA GLN A 169 6.08 10.39 11.68
C GLN A 169 7.19 11.39 11.30
N MET A 170 7.37 11.63 10.01
CA MET A 170 8.41 12.49 9.44
C MET A 170 7.84 13.56 8.49
N GLU A 171 6.57 13.90 8.59
CA GLU A 171 5.90 14.85 7.71
C GLU A 171 6.49 16.27 7.75
N ASP A 172 7.12 16.62 8.85
CA ASP A 172 7.85 17.90 9.00
C ASP A 172 9.19 17.88 8.24
N GLN A 173 9.70 16.68 7.87
CA GLN A 173 11.01 16.50 7.27
C GLN A 173 10.97 15.96 5.84
N LEU A 174 9.92 15.23 5.46
CA LEU A 174 9.80 14.49 4.21
C LEU A 174 8.44 14.69 3.54
N GLY A 175 8.25 14.09 2.38
CA GLY A 175 6.96 13.88 1.71
C GLY A 175 6.50 15.03 0.82
N THR A 176 7.08 16.20 0.94
CA THR A 176 6.79 17.36 0.08
C THR A 176 8.07 18.11 -0.26
N ILE A 177 8.07 18.80 -1.41
CA ILE A 177 9.20 19.66 -1.82
C ILE A 177 8.99 21.04 -1.21
N GLU A 178 9.58 21.26 -0.06
CA GLU A 178 9.50 22.50 0.68
C GLU A 178 10.87 22.90 1.23
N LYS A 179 11.05 24.21 1.49
CA LYS A 179 12.27 24.72 2.11
C LYS A 179 12.47 24.05 3.47
N ASP A 180 13.71 23.72 3.78
CA ASP A 180 14.17 23.15 5.04
C ASP A 180 13.78 21.68 5.28
N LYS A 181 13.13 21.00 4.32
CA LYS A 181 12.95 19.55 4.32
C LYS A 181 14.14 18.81 3.73
N LEU A 182 14.27 17.55 4.10
CA LEU A 182 15.28 16.65 3.54
C LEU A 182 15.03 16.47 2.03
N ALA A 183 16.10 16.47 1.25
CA ALA A 183 16.02 16.29 -0.17
C ALA A 183 16.04 14.79 -0.52
N ASP A 184 14.90 14.13 -0.36
CA ASP A 184 14.60 12.79 -0.86
C ASP A 184 13.72 12.95 -2.10
N ILE A 185 14.34 12.96 -3.28
CA ILE A 185 13.71 13.40 -4.53
C ILE A 185 14.05 12.43 -5.64
N ILE A 186 13.06 12.08 -6.46
CA ILE A 186 13.29 11.44 -7.76
C ILE A 186 12.99 12.45 -8.88
N ILE A 187 13.79 12.42 -9.93
CA ILE A 187 13.54 13.19 -11.17
C ILE A 187 13.21 12.16 -12.25
N VAL A 188 12.08 12.38 -12.91
CA VAL A 188 11.58 11.55 -14.01
C VAL A 188 11.58 12.32 -15.31
N ASP A 189 11.78 11.64 -16.44
CA ASP A 189 11.93 12.27 -17.75
C ASP A 189 10.59 12.66 -18.39
N SER A 190 9.51 11.99 -18.00
CA SER A 190 8.16 12.27 -18.45
C SER A 190 7.27 12.69 -17.28
N ASP A 191 6.15 13.38 -17.56
CA ASP A 191 5.26 13.91 -16.52
C ASP A 191 4.36 12.80 -15.92
N PRO A 192 4.57 12.40 -14.65
CA PRO A 192 3.74 11.39 -13.99
C PRO A 192 2.33 11.91 -13.67
N ALA A 193 2.06 13.21 -13.76
CA ALA A 193 0.71 13.75 -13.62
C ALA A 193 -0.13 13.54 -14.89
N GLU A 194 0.51 13.35 -16.05
CA GLU A 194 -0.14 12.96 -17.30
C GLU A 194 -0.28 11.43 -17.41
N ASP A 195 0.78 10.70 -17.06
CA ASP A 195 0.79 9.23 -17.09
C ASP A 195 1.53 8.66 -15.87
N ILE A 196 0.79 8.18 -14.90
CA ILE A 196 1.34 7.60 -13.66
C ILE A 196 2.28 6.40 -13.91
N ARG A 197 2.13 5.69 -15.05
CA ARG A 197 2.93 4.52 -15.41
C ARG A 197 4.41 4.84 -15.65
N VAL A 198 4.74 6.11 -15.85
CA VAL A 198 6.13 6.59 -15.86
C VAL A 198 6.90 6.09 -14.64
N LEU A 199 6.25 6.07 -13.47
CA LEU A 199 6.85 5.63 -12.22
C LEU A 199 7.10 4.11 -12.12
N ASN A 200 6.56 3.32 -13.06
CA ASN A 200 6.86 1.89 -13.19
C ASN A 200 8.10 1.61 -14.05
N ASN A 201 8.53 2.59 -14.83
CA ASN A 201 9.64 2.44 -15.76
C ASN A 201 10.92 3.02 -15.17
N LYS A 202 11.84 2.16 -14.74
CA LYS A 202 13.13 2.60 -14.18
C LYS A 202 13.95 3.45 -15.15
N ASN A 203 13.77 3.29 -16.47
CA ASN A 203 14.47 4.09 -17.47
C ASN A 203 13.95 5.54 -17.55
N GLU A 204 12.77 5.82 -17.04
CA GLU A 204 12.22 7.17 -16.94
C GLU A 204 12.70 7.90 -15.67
N ILE A 205 13.36 7.20 -14.75
CA ILE A 205 13.93 7.81 -13.54
C ILE A 205 15.36 8.22 -13.83
N SER A 206 15.57 9.50 -14.13
CA SER A 206 16.88 10.02 -14.51
C SER A 206 17.78 10.33 -13.31
N THR A 207 17.20 10.64 -12.14
CA THR A 207 17.99 10.97 -10.94
C THR A 207 17.26 10.54 -9.68
N VAL A 208 18.01 9.99 -8.74
CA VAL A 208 17.56 9.74 -7.37
C VAL A 208 18.46 10.52 -6.41
N ILE A 209 17.86 11.30 -5.55
CA ILE A 209 18.53 12.06 -4.49
C ILE A 209 18.01 11.51 -3.16
N ALA A 210 18.90 11.14 -2.27
CA ALA A 210 18.58 10.74 -0.91
C ALA A 210 19.45 11.51 0.10
N ASP A 211 18.84 12.10 1.09
CA ASP A 211 19.52 12.96 2.07
C ASP A 211 20.41 14.03 1.39
N GLY A 212 19.88 14.63 0.31
CA GLY A 212 20.59 15.64 -0.48
C GLY A 212 21.75 15.14 -1.33
N LYS A 213 21.99 13.82 -1.41
CA LYS A 213 23.05 13.23 -2.21
C LYS A 213 22.49 12.55 -3.44
N VAL A 214 23.04 12.88 -4.61
CA VAL A 214 22.70 12.19 -5.85
C VAL A 214 23.26 10.78 -5.78
N LEU A 215 22.39 9.78 -5.95
CA LEU A 215 22.76 8.37 -5.95
C LEU A 215 23.15 7.92 -7.35
N ASN A 216 24.13 6.99 -7.44
CA ASN A 216 24.50 6.38 -8.70
C ASN A 216 23.49 5.29 -9.05
N LEU A 217 22.64 5.53 -10.06
CA LEU A 217 21.58 4.60 -10.45
C LEU A 217 22.06 3.17 -10.79
N PRO A 218 23.19 2.95 -11.48
CA PRO A 218 23.73 1.62 -11.69
C PRO A 218 24.02 0.85 -10.40
N ASP A 219 24.38 1.53 -9.32
CA ASP A 219 24.62 0.89 -8.02
C ASP A 219 23.31 0.55 -7.29
N LEU A 220 22.23 1.34 -7.55
CA LEU A 220 20.91 1.10 -6.98
C LEU A 220 20.18 -0.07 -7.65
N TRP A 221 20.44 -0.26 -8.94
CA TRP A 221 19.84 -1.33 -9.74
C TRP A 221 20.95 -2.22 -10.32
N PRO A 222 21.69 -2.91 -9.46
CA PRO A 222 22.60 -3.92 -9.99
C PRO A 222 21.79 -4.86 -10.89
N ASN A 223 22.42 -5.36 -11.96
CA ASN A 223 21.83 -6.35 -12.86
C ASN A 223 21.53 -7.65 -12.08
N HIS A 224 20.56 -7.60 -11.19
CA HIS A 224 19.96 -8.80 -10.65
C HIS A 224 19.10 -9.38 -11.76
N GLU A 225 19.66 -10.36 -12.45
CA GLU A 225 18.76 -11.28 -13.14
C GLU A 225 17.77 -11.78 -12.09
N PRO A 226 16.44 -11.64 -12.33
CA PRO A 226 15.46 -12.26 -11.46
C PRO A 226 15.86 -13.72 -11.26
N LEU A 227 15.77 -14.22 -10.04
CA LEU A 227 16.02 -15.63 -9.74
C LEU A 227 15.38 -16.50 -10.84
N ALA A 228 16.06 -17.53 -11.29
CA ALA A 228 15.65 -18.36 -12.43
C ALA A 228 14.16 -18.77 -12.27
N GLY A 229 13.29 -18.32 -13.18
CA GLY A 229 11.83 -18.48 -13.08
C GLY A 229 11.04 -17.18 -12.79
N TRP A 230 11.70 -16.09 -12.41
CA TRP A 230 11.08 -14.77 -12.13
C TRP A 230 11.23 -13.82 -13.33
N LYS A 231 10.81 -14.25 -14.50
CA LYS A 231 10.68 -13.34 -15.64
C LYS A 231 9.40 -12.53 -15.44
N VAL A 232 9.55 -11.32 -14.98
CA VAL A 232 8.52 -10.29 -15.03
C VAL A 232 8.66 -9.55 -16.34
#